data_305fc5e21d3ea936f4b2ac3b96b5865c
#
_entry.id   305fc5e21d3ea936f4b2ac3b96b5865c
#
_cell.length_a   1.000
_cell.length_b   1.000
_cell.length_c   1.000
_cell.angle_alpha   90.00
_cell.angle_beta   90.00
_cell.angle_gamma   90.00
#
_symmetry.space_group_name_H-M   'P 1'
#
loop_
_entity.id
_entity.type
_entity.pdbx_description
1 polymer ?
#
loop_
_entity_poly.entity_id
_entity_poly.type
_entity_poly.pdbx_seq_one_letter_code
_entity_poly.pdbx_strand_id
1 'polypeptide(L)'
;MELIVGPRLFSTWSLRPWLVLRRAGAVFDTREVWYRSEAEKAELRRLSPSGFVPLLKVEGETIWDTLSISEWAAERYPEAHLWPVDPTARALARSATAEMHSGFHALRDLCGMGPDHPMAGDARSPAPSDPGLDRDLARLVVLWSQMRERFGAGGPWLFGDWSIADAFFTPV
;
A
#
# COMPACT_ATOMS: atom_id res chain seq x y z
N MET A 1 16.94 -7.36 -8.65
CA MET A 1 15.46 -7.21 -8.70
C MET A 1 15.13 -5.82 -9.22
N GLU A 2 14.02 -5.67 -9.92
CA GLU A 2 13.52 -4.36 -10.39
C GLU A 2 12.05 -4.19 -9.97
N LEU A 3 11.76 -3.16 -9.18
CA LEU A 3 10.39 -2.76 -8.85
C LEU A 3 9.93 -1.72 -9.86
N ILE A 4 8.92 -2.05 -10.66
CA ILE A 4 8.29 -1.14 -11.60
C ILE A 4 7.12 -0.46 -10.90
N VAL A 5 7.16 0.86 -10.85
CA VAL A 5 6.23 1.71 -10.10
C VAL A 5 5.55 2.71 -11.02
N GLY A 6 4.37 3.16 -10.63
CA GLY A 6 3.78 4.35 -11.22
C GLY A 6 4.47 5.64 -10.75
N PRO A 7 3.95 6.80 -11.16
CA PRO A 7 4.52 8.10 -10.75
C PRO A 7 4.69 8.19 -9.24
N ARG A 8 5.92 8.44 -8.78
CA ARG A 8 6.30 8.34 -7.36
C ARG A 8 5.50 9.25 -6.44
N LEU A 9 5.09 10.41 -6.96
CA LEU A 9 4.32 11.38 -6.17
C LEU A 9 2.85 10.99 -5.98
N PHE A 10 2.32 10.09 -6.83
CA PHE A 10 0.87 9.85 -6.89
C PHE A 10 0.49 8.38 -6.72
N SER A 11 1.40 7.44 -7.02
CA SER A 11 1.07 6.02 -6.99
C SER A 11 1.15 5.46 -5.57
N THR A 12 0.07 5.60 -4.83
CA THR A 12 -0.07 5.02 -3.48
C THR A 12 0.06 3.50 -3.49
N TRP A 13 -0.40 2.85 -4.56
CA TRP A 13 -0.24 1.40 -4.74
C TRP A 13 1.21 0.96 -4.86
N SER A 14 2.05 1.77 -5.53
CA SER A 14 3.49 1.49 -5.67
C SER A 14 4.28 1.84 -4.41
N LEU A 15 3.84 2.82 -3.63
CA LEU A 15 4.49 3.23 -2.38
C LEU A 15 4.55 2.09 -1.38
N ARG A 16 3.45 1.33 -1.23
CA ARG A 16 3.34 0.25 -0.26
C ARG A 16 4.42 -0.82 -0.38
N PRO A 17 4.58 -1.53 -1.51
CA PRO A 17 5.62 -2.54 -1.62
C PRO A 17 7.01 -1.94 -1.69
N TRP A 18 7.17 -0.69 -2.14
CA TRP A 18 8.45 0.01 -2.05
C TRP A 18 8.91 0.16 -0.59
N LEU A 19 7.99 0.58 0.32
CA LEU A 19 8.27 0.67 1.75
C LEU A 19 8.60 -0.71 2.35
N VAL A 20 7.84 -1.73 1.98
CA VAL A 20 8.03 -3.11 2.45
C VAL A 20 9.41 -3.64 2.05
N LEU A 21 9.79 -3.51 0.77
CA LEU A 21 11.09 -3.95 0.26
C LEU A 21 12.24 -3.15 0.89
N ARG A 22 12.08 -1.84 1.09
CA ARG A 22 13.07 -1.02 1.79
C ARG A 22 13.22 -1.45 3.25
N ARG A 23 12.14 -1.73 3.94
CA ARG A 23 12.15 -2.23 5.33
C ARG A 23 12.78 -3.61 5.44
N ALA A 24 12.59 -4.45 4.44
CA ALA A 24 13.21 -5.77 4.33
C ALA A 24 14.74 -5.72 4.13
N GLY A 25 15.31 -4.56 3.84
CA GLY A 25 16.72 -4.44 3.46
C GLY A 25 17.00 -4.99 2.06
N ALA A 26 15.98 -5.13 1.23
CA ALA A 26 16.12 -5.65 -0.12
C ALA A 26 16.93 -4.71 -1.01
N VAL A 27 17.79 -5.29 -1.87
CA VAL A 27 18.52 -4.55 -2.91
C VAL A 27 17.73 -4.65 -4.21
N PHE A 28 17.22 -3.54 -4.70
CA PHE A 28 16.44 -3.45 -5.93
C PHE A 28 16.56 -2.11 -6.61
N ASP A 29 16.42 -2.12 -7.93
CA ASP A 29 16.26 -0.94 -8.75
C ASP A 29 14.79 -0.55 -8.81
N THR A 30 14.52 0.75 -9.03
CA THR A 30 13.16 1.25 -9.19
C THR A 30 13.02 1.91 -10.55
N ARG A 31 12.13 1.35 -11.38
CA ARG A 31 11.76 1.91 -12.68
C ARG A 31 10.40 2.56 -12.59
N GLU A 32 10.34 3.87 -12.85
CA GLU A 32 9.07 4.60 -12.95
C GLU A 32 8.49 4.47 -14.36
N VAL A 33 7.18 4.21 -14.43
CA VAL A 33 6.42 4.18 -15.69
C VAL A 33 5.22 5.10 -15.58
N TRP A 34 4.93 5.77 -16.69
CA TRP A 34 3.75 6.61 -16.84
C TRP A 34 2.69 5.89 -17.67
N TYR A 35 1.44 6.34 -17.60
CA TYR A 35 0.30 5.73 -18.30
C TYR A 35 -0.73 6.80 -18.74
N ARG A 36 -0.24 8.00 -19.08
CA ARG A 36 -1.07 9.13 -19.56
C ARG A 36 -1.45 8.99 -21.03
N SER A 37 -0.47 8.60 -21.88
CA SER A 37 -0.67 8.40 -23.32
C SER A 37 -1.00 6.94 -23.64
N GLU A 38 -1.59 6.69 -24.81
CA GLU A 38 -1.84 5.32 -25.28
C GLU A 38 -0.55 4.52 -25.51
N ALA A 39 0.54 5.20 -25.90
CA ALA A 39 1.84 4.57 -26.04
C ALA A 39 2.38 4.08 -24.68
N GLU A 40 2.29 4.91 -23.65
CA GLU A 40 2.69 4.54 -22.27
C GLU A 40 1.81 3.41 -21.71
N LYS A 41 0.50 3.46 -21.93
CA LYS A 41 -0.42 2.38 -21.56
C LYS A 41 -0.09 1.07 -22.29
N ALA A 42 0.28 1.15 -23.56
CA ALA A 42 0.70 -0.01 -24.33
C ALA A 42 2.02 -0.59 -23.81
N GLU A 43 2.95 0.26 -23.40
CA GLU A 43 4.19 -0.17 -22.75
C GLU A 43 3.90 -0.85 -21.40
N LEU A 44 3.06 -0.25 -20.56
CA LEU A 44 2.66 -0.85 -19.28
C LEU A 44 1.99 -2.23 -19.49
N ARG A 45 1.10 -2.37 -20.48
CA ARG A 45 0.47 -3.68 -20.81
C ARG A 45 1.49 -4.74 -21.26
N ARG A 46 2.61 -4.33 -21.85
CA ARG A 46 3.71 -5.27 -22.19
C ARG A 46 4.53 -5.69 -20.97
N LEU A 47 4.65 -4.81 -19.98
CA LEU A 47 5.43 -5.06 -18.77
C LEU A 47 4.65 -5.83 -17.71
N SER A 48 3.35 -5.53 -17.60
CA SER A 48 2.48 -5.98 -16.53
C SER A 48 1.43 -6.96 -17.02
N PRO A 49 1.37 -8.18 -16.45
CA PRO A 49 0.30 -9.13 -16.77
C PRO A 49 -1.10 -8.63 -16.46
N SER A 50 -1.24 -7.76 -15.46
CA SER A 50 -2.51 -7.14 -15.07
C SER A 50 -2.79 -5.82 -15.80
N GLY A 51 -1.80 -5.22 -16.45
CA GLY A 51 -1.88 -3.87 -17.01
C GLY A 51 -1.77 -2.75 -15.99
N PHE A 52 -1.45 -3.05 -14.72
CA PHE A 52 -1.35 -2.09 -13.63
C PHE A 52 0.05 -2.12 -12.99
N VAL A 53 0.34 -1.10 -12.19
CA VAL A 53 1.48 -1.01 -11.29
C VAL A 53 1.01 -1.18 -9.84
N PRO A 54 1.89 -1.64 -8.91
CA PRO A 54 3.28 -2.03 -9.07
C PRO A 54 3.45 -3.45 -9.61
N LEU A 55 4.67 -3.74 -10.08
CA LEU A 55 5.11 -5.11 -10.34
C LEU A 55 6.59 -5.26 -10.00
N LEU A 56 6.96 -6.44 -9.51
CA LEU A 56 8.33 -6.80 -9.16
C LEU A 56 8.87 -7.83 -10.14
N LYS A 57 9.97 -7.51 -10.80
CA LYS A 57 10.74 -8.45 -11.61
C LYS A 57 11.86 -9.08 -10.78
N VAL A 58 11.82 -10.38 -10.61
CA VAL A 58 12.77 -11.14 -9.80
C VAL A 58 12.93 -12.56 -10.34
N GLU A 59 14.16 -13.03 -10.48
CA GLU A 59 14.49 -14.39 -10.86
C GLU A 59 13.81 -14.87 -12.16
N GLY A 60 13.60 -13.96 -13.11
CA GLY A 60 12.94 -14.25 -14.39
C GLY A 60 11.41 -14.14 -14.36
N GLU A 61 10.83 -14.00 -13.19
CA GLU A 61 9.38 -13.90 -12.98
C GLU A 61 8.91 -12.45 -12.78
N THR A 62 7.61 -12.25 -12.98
CA THR A 62 6.93 -10.97 -12.68
C THR A 62 5.85 -11.21 -11.64
N ILE A 63 6.03 -10.62 -10.46
CA ILE A 63 5.08 -10.69 -9.35
C ILE A 63 4.25 -9.40 -9.33
N TRP A 64 2.97 -9.53 -9.23
CA TRP A 64 1.97 -8.49 -9.02
C TRP A 64 0.85 -9.08 -8.13
N ASP A 65 0.11 -8.34 -7.34
CA ASP A 65 0.07 -6.89 -7.18
C ASP A 65 0.84 -6.44 -5.92
N THR A 66 0.44 -5.29 -5.37
CA THR A 66 0.97 -4.71 -4.13
C THR A 66 1.01 -5.70 -2.96
N LEU A 67 -0.07 -6.47 -2.75
CA LEU A 67 -0.16 -7.43 -1.65
C LEU A 67 0.73 -8.65 -1.89
N SER A 68 0.71 -9.21 -3.10
CA SER A 68 1.54 -10.35 -3.45
C SER A 68 3.04 -10.03 -3.36
N ILE A 69 3.45 -8.82 -3.80
CA ILE A 69 4.84 -8.38 -3.65
C ILE A 69 5.22 -8.27 -2.17
N SER A 70 4.31 -7.77 -1.33
CA SER A 70 4.55 -7.62 0.10
C SER A 70 4.65 -8.98 0.82
N GLU A 71 3.80 -9.94 0.47
CA GLU A 71 3.88 -11.32 1.01
C GLU A 71 5.14 -12.03 0.53
N TRP A 72 5.49 -11.92 -0.76
CA TRP A 72 6.75 -12.44 -1.28
C TRP A 72 7.96 -11.88 -0.51
N ALA A 73 7.96 -10.58 -0.21
CA ALA A 73 9.02 -9.97 0.57
C ALA A 73 9.08 -10.54 2.00
N ALA A 74 7.93 -10.77 2.65
CA ALA A 74 7.87 -11.35 3.98
C ALA A 74 8.41 -12.79 4.03
N GLU A 75 8.14 -13.59 2.99
CA GLU A 75 8.68 -14.94 2.86
C GLU A 75 10.17 -14.95 2.52
N ARG A 76 10.61 -14.02 1.67
CA ARG A 76 12.00 -13.94 1.17
C ARG A 76 12.95 -13.38 2.22
N TYR A 77 12.47 -12.53 3.13
CA TYR A 77 13.25 -11.84 4.16
C TYR A 77 12.64 -12.07 5.57
N PRO A 78 12.61 -13.32 6.07
CA PRO A 78 11.95 -13.64 7.33
C PRO A 78 12.54 -12.88 8.52
N GLU A 79 13.84 -12.60 8.50
CA GLU A 79 14.56 -11.86 9.55
C GLU A 79 14.12 -10.38 9.67
N ALA A 80 13.44 -9.85 8.66
CA ALA A 80 12.94 -8.49 8.69
C ALA A 80 11.65 -8.33 9.51
N HIS A 81 11.03 -9.46 9.91
CA HIS A 81 9.79 -9.47 10.71
C HIS A 81 8.72 -8.54 10.17
N LEU A 82 8.45 -8.62 8.85
CA LEU A 82 7.51 -7.73 8.14
C LEU A 82 6.04 -7.96 8.55
N TRP A 83 5.75 -9.05 9.25
CA TRP A 83 4.49 -9.30 9.93
C TRP A 83 4.74 -9.49 11.44
N PRO A 84 3.73 -9.22 12.30
CA PRO A 84 3.82 -9.52 13.73
C PRO A 84 4.22 -10.97 14.02
N VAL A 85 5.06 -11.18 15.03
CA VAL A 85 5.52 -12.51 15.44
C VAL A 85 4.38 -13.31 16.09
N ASP A 86 3.55 -12.67 16.90
CA ASP A 86 2.34 -13.30 17.47
C ASP A 86 1.38 -13.75 16.39
N PRO A 87 0.93 -15.04 16.38
CA PRO A 87 0.07 -15.56 15.33
C PRO A 87 -1.28 -14.86 15.21
N THR A 88 -1.87 -14.43 16.34
CA THR A 88 -3.17 -13.73 16.36
C THR A 88 -3.02 -12.32 15.82
N ALA A 89 -2.01 -11.58 16.29
CA ALA A 89 -1.67 -10.26 15.77
C ALA A 89 -1.39 -10.32 14.27
N ARG A 90 -0.61 -11.31 13.81
CA ARG A 90 -0.30 -11.53 12.40
C ARG A 90 -1.55 -11.79 11.54
N ALA A 91 -2.47 -12.63 12.02
CA ALA A 91 -3.71 -12.89 11.31
C ALA A 91 -4.56 -11.62 11.18
N LEU A 92 -4.67 -10.83 12.25
CA LEU A 92 -5.41 -9.57 12.24
C LEU A 92 -4.72 -8.46 11.45
N ALA A 93 -3.38 -8.43 11.43
CA ALA A 93 -2.62 -7.54 10.57
C ALA A 93 -2.89 -7.82 9.08
N ARG A 94 -2.94 -9.10 8.70
CA ARG A 94 -3.33 -9.50 7.33
C ARG A 94 -4.78 -9.13 7.02
N SER A 95 -5.71 -9.30 7.98
CA SER A 95 -7.10 -8.88 7.80
C SER A 95 -7.22 -7.37 7.58
N ALA A 96 -6.55 -6.55 8.40
CA ALA A 96 -6.52 -5.11 8.25
C ALA A 96 -5.91 -4.67 6.91
N THR A 97 -4.82 -5.34 6.50
CA THR A 97 -4.17 -5.11 5.22
C THR A 97 -5.08 -5.45 4.03
N ALA A 98 -5.76 -6.59 4.08
CA ALA A 98 -6.71 -7.01 3.05
C ALA A 98 -7.93 -6.09 2.97
N GLU A 99 -8.44 -5.61 4.11
CA GLU A 99 -9.52 -4.62 4.16
C GLU A 99 -9.09 -3.29 3.52
N MET A 100 -7.87 -2.81 3.83
CA MET A 100 -7.33 -1.62 3.14
C MET A 100 -7.10 -1.89 1.65
N HIS A 101 -6.67 -3.08 1.26
CA HIS A 101 -6.43 -3.43 -0.15
C HIS A 101 -7.71 -3.42 -0.99
N SER A 102 -8.82 -3.93 -0.47
CA SER A 102 -10.06 -4.14 -1.20
C SER A 102 -11.20 -3.18 -0.87
N GLY A 103 -11.06 -2.37 0.17
CA GLY A 103 -12.12 -1.50 0.68
C GLY A 103 -11.78 0.00 0.60
N PHE A 104 -12.52 0.78 1.40
CA PHE A 104 -12.35 2.24 1.54
C PHE A 104 -12.46 2.98 0.20
N HIS A 105 -13.47 2.62 -0.59
CA HIS A 105 -13.65 3.14 -1.95
C HIS A 105 -13.94 4.64 -1.95
N ALA A 106 -14.82 5.13 -1.07
CA ALA A 106 -15.14 6.54 -1.00
C ALA A 106 -13.91 7.38 -0.61
N LEU A 107 -13.11 6.89 0.35
CA LEU A 107 -11.85 7.53 0.71
C LEU A 107 -10.88 7.61 -0.48
N ARG A 108 -10.76 6.54 -1.28
CA ARG A 108 -9.87 6.52 -2.46
C ARG A 108 -10.34 7.45 -3.56
N ASP A 109 -11.65 7.49 -3.80
CA ASP A 109 -12.25 8.26 -4.87
C ASP A 109 -12.26 9.76 -4.54
N LEU A 110 -12.51 10.11 -3.28
CA LEU A 110 -12.69 11.50 -2.86
C LEU A 110 -11.41 12.14 -2.28
N CYS A 111 -10.50 11.32 -1.74
CA CYS A 111 -9.26 11.79 -1.12
C CYS A 111 -8.01 11.23 -1.83
N GLY A 112 -8.11 10.92 -3.11
CA GLY A 112 -7.02 10.34 -3.89
C GLY A 112 -5.82 11.28 -4.06
N MET A 113 -4.65 10.70 -4.29
CA MET A 113 -3.39 11.43 -4.53
C MET A 113 -3.11 11.51 -6.03
N GLY A 114 -3.76 12.38 -6.76
CA GLY A 114 -3.49 12.56 -8.19
C GLY A 114 -3.25 14.03 -8.54
N PRO A 115 -2.48 14.35 -9.59
CA PRO A 115 -2.25 15.73 -10.01
C PRO A 115 -3.53 16.43 -10.46
N ASP A 116 -4.50 15.64 -10.93
CA ASP A 116 -5.80 16.13 -11.41
C ASP A 116 -6.89 15.98 -10.34
N HIS A 117 -6.53 15.56 -9.11
CA HIS A 117 -7.49 15.43 -8.03
C HIS A 117 -7.93 16.83 -7.56
N PRO A 118 -9.25 17.09 -7.32
CA PRO A 118 -9.75 18.40 -6.93
C PRO A 118 -9.10 18.97 -5.66
N MET A 119 -8.63 18.10 -4.78
CA MET A 119 -7.93 18.46 -3.53
C MET A 119 -6.40 18.57 -3.70
N ALA A 120 -5.86 18.28 -4.89
CA ALA A 120 -4.42 18.37 -5.13
C ALA A 120 -3.97 19.82 -4.99
N GLY A 121 -3.16 20.08 -3.97
CA GLY A 121 -2.56 21.40 -3.72
C GLY A 121 -3.15 22.21 -2.58
N ASP A 122 -4.28 21.84 -1.98
CA ASP A 122 -4.80 22.49 -0.79
C ASP A 122 -5.15 21.52 0.34
N ALA A 123 -4.14 21.21 1.14
CA ALA A 123 -4.31 20.38 2.34
C ALA A 123 -5.23 21.00 3.44
N ARG A 124 -5.71 22.21 3.21
CA ARG A 124 -6.60 22.93 4.13
C ARG A 124 -8.06 22.88 3.68
N SER A 125 -8.33 22.40 2.48
CA SER A 125 -9.71 22.22 2.03
C SER A 125 -10.40 21.17 2.91
N PRO A 126 -11.60 21.46 3.43
CA PRO A 126 -12.35 20.46 4.17
C PRO A 126 -12.64 19.27 3.26
N ALA A 127 -12.60 18.05 3.83
CA ALA A 127 -13.03 16.86 3.11
C ALA A 127 -14.45 17.06 2.57
N PRO A 128 -14.77 16.56 1.38
CA PRO A 128 -16.12 16.64 0.84
C PRO A 128 -17.10 15.93 1.79
N SER A 129 -18.27 16.50 1.98
CA SER A 129 -19.34 15.84 2.73
C SER A 129 -19.92 14.72 1.90
N ASP A 130 -19.65 13.49 2.30
CA ASP A 130 -20.12 12.27 1.64
C ASP A 130 -20.36 11.15 2.65
N PRO A 131 -21.56 10.54 2.68
CA PRO A 131 -21.87 9.48 3.67
C PRO A 131 -21.01 8.22 3.50
N GLY A 132 -20.45 7.97 2.32
CA GLY A 132 -19.50 6.86 2.06
C GLY A 132 -18.15 7.16 2.70
N LEU A 133 -17.66 8.39 2.53
CA LEU A 133 -16.43 8.86 3.17
C LEU A 133 -16.55 8.83 4.70
N ASP A 134 -17.67 9.30 5.24
CA ASP A 134 -17.92 9.27 6.69
C ASP A 134 -17.87 7.84 7.24
N ARG A 135 -18.46 6.88 6.53
CA ARG A 135 -18.39 5.45 6.90
C ARG A 135 -16.97 4.91 6.82
N ASP A 136 -16.23 5.22 5.75
CA ASP A 136 -14.84 4.77 5.58
C ASP A 136 -13.95 5.33 6.70
N LEU A 137 -14.06 6.62 7.03
CA LEU A 137 -13.30 7.26 8.10
C LEU A 137 -13.67 6.67 9.47
N ALA A 138 -14.97 6.49 9.77
CA ALA A 138 -15.40 5.87 11.01
C ALA A 138 -14.86 4.44 11.14
N ARG A 139 -14.86 3.68 10.04
CA ARG A 139 -14.29 2.31 10.02
C ARG A 139 -12.79 2.32 10.28
N LEU A 140 -12.03 3.25 9.67
CA LEU A 140 -10.59 3.41 9.92
C LEU A 140 -10.29 3.68 11.38
N VAL A 141 -11.01 4.62 12.00
CA VAL A 141 -10.84 4.96 13.42
C VAL A 141 -11.07 3.74 14.29
N VAL A 142 -12.16 2.99 14.06
CA VAL A 142 -12.47 1.77 14.82
C VAL A 142 -11.38 0.72 14.62
N LEU A 143 -10.98 0.47 13.37
CA LEU A 143 -9.96 -0.53 13.05
C LEU A 143 -8.62 -0.21 13.73
N TRP A 144 -8.12 1.00 13.57
CA TRP A 144 -6.84 1.41 14.14
C TRP A 144 -6.89 1.41 15.67
N SER A 145 -7.95 1.92 16.28
CA SER A 145 -8.12 1.94 17.74
C SER A 145 -8.10 0.52 18.31
N GLN A 146 -8.86 -0.41 17.73
CA GLN A 146 -8.90 -1.80 18.17
C GLN A 146 -7.54 -2.50 18.03
N MET A 147 -6.83 -2.30 16.91
CA MET A 147 -5.52 -2.91 16.72
C MET A 147 -4.49 -2.33 17.68
N ARG A 148 -4.49 -1.00 17.86
CA ARG A 148 -3.61 -0.30 18.81
C ARG A 148 -3.87 -0.70 20.26
N GLU A 149 -5.13 -0.78 20.68
CA GLU A 149 -5.50 -1.19 22.04
C GLU A 149 -5.00 -2.60 22.35
N ARG A 150 -5.14 -3.53 21.42
CA ARG A 150 -4.80 -4.94 21.62
C ARG A 150 -3.33 -5.26 21.47
N PHE A 151 -2.64 -4.62 20.54
CA PHE A 151 -1.30 -5.02 20.12
C PHE A 151 -0.30 -3.87 20.04
N GLY A 152 -0.73 -2.63 20.25
CA GLY A 152 0.11 -1.44 20.07
C GLY A 152 1.05 -1.09 21.22
N ALA A 153 1.01 -1.84 22.34
CA ALA A 153 1.75 -1.49 23.57
C ALA A 153 3.28 -1.47 23.40
N GLY A 154 3.82 -2.19 22.42
CA GLY A 154 5.25 -2.30 22.16
C GLY A 154 5.88 -1.15 21.35
N GLY A 155 5.09 -0.23 20.80
CA GLY A 155 5.64 0.82 19.95
C GLY A 155 4.59 1.72 19.27
N PRO A 156 5.02 2.58 18.33
CA PRO A 156 4.14 3.59 17.72
C PRO A 156 3.24 3.07 16.58
N TRP A 157 3.44 1.83 16.12
CA TRP A 157 2.78 1.27 14.95
C TRP A 157 1.50 0.51 15.31
N LEU A 158 0.71 0.13 14.33
CA LEU A 158 -0.61 -0.51 14.54
C LEU A 158 -0.53 -1.77 15.41
N PHE A 159 0.55 -2.55 15.26
CA PHE A 159 0.80 -3.79 15.99
C PHE A 159 2.05 -3.71 16.89
N GLY A 160 2.39 -2.53 17.36
CA GLY A 160 3.57 -2.27 18.18
C GLY A 160 4.80 -1.98 17.31
N ASP A 161 5.39 -2.98 16.70
CA ASP A 161 6.42 -2.85 15.69
C ASP A 161 5.85 -2.56 14.31
N TRP A 162 6.67 -1.92 13.45
CA TRP A 162 6.29 -1.66 12.07
C TRP A 162 6.05 -2.96 11.30
N SER A 163 4.97 -2.99 10.54
CA SER A 163 4.57 -4.14 9.74
C SER A 163 4.06 -3.75 8.35
N ILE A 164 3.78 -4.74 7.51
CA ILE A 164 3.12 -4.54 6.20
C ILE A 164 1.79 -3.80 6.36
N ALA A 165 1.07 -4.00 7.47
CA ALA A 165 -0.17 -3.27 7.73
C ALA A 165 0.08 -1.75 7.75
N ASP A 166 1.15 -1.28 8.40
CA ASP A 166 1.49 0.15 8.45
C ASP A 166 1.84 0.69 7.05
N ALA A 167 2.55 -0.10 6.22
CA ALA A 167 2.81 0.27 4.84
C ALA A 167 1.52 0.47 4.04
N PHE A 168 0.50 -0.38 4.27
CA PHE A 168 -0.78 -0.30 3.56
C PHE A 168 -1.62 0.92 3.96
N PHE A 169 -1.49 1.37 5.20
CA PHE A 169 -2.18 2.57 5.68
C PHE A 169 -1.38 3.87 5.51
N THR A 170 -0.08 3.81 5.15
CA THR A 170 0.75 5.01 4.97
C THR A 170 0.16 6.08 4.04
N PRO A 171 -0.57 5.74 2.94
CA PRO A 171 -1.17 6.76 2.08
C PRO A 171 -2.45 7.40 2.62
N VAL A 172 -2.95 7.01 3.78
CA VAL A 172 -4.13 7.53 4.47
C VAL A 172 -3.74 8.59 5.46
#